data_83ddf376f2d148222ad3bdf90f90a8cb
#
_entry.id   83ddf376f2d148222ad3bdf90f90a8cb
#
_cell.length_a   1.000
_cell.length_b   1.000
_cell.length_c   1.000
_cell.angle_alpha   90.00
_cell.angle_beta   90.00
_cell.angle_gamma   90.00
#
_symmetry.space_group_name_H-M   'P 1'
#
loop_
_entity.id
_entity.type
_entity.pdbx_description
1 polymer ?
#
loop_
_entity_poly.entity_id
_entity_poly.type
_entity_poly.pdbx_seq_one_letter_code
_entity_poly.pdbx_strand_id
1 'polypeptide(L)'
;AIKKQLECDLCTVRIGIPKDYFTGDVQAEVKEAVLQAAKKLEQAGAVVEEFELGLAEYALPAYYTLAMAEASSNLERYDGVKYGYRTEQYANLQEMYKKTRSEGFGEEVKRRIMMGSFVLSSGYSEDYYLKALKVRKKLCEAFSKAFCHYDILLSPTAPTTATLLGENTDTPIKMYQSDIYTIAANLAGIP
;
A
#
# COMPACT_ATOMS: atom_id res chain seq x y z
N ALA A 1 30.57 11.93 0.22
CA ALA A 1 29.85 11.45 1.41
C ALA A 1 29.13 10.11 1.13
N ILE A 2 28.34 9.97 0.07
CA ILE A 2 27.57 8.76 -0.26
C ILE A 2 28.45 7.52 -0.52
N LYS A 3 29.61 7.65 -1.20
CA LYS A 3 30.52 6.53 -1.46
C LYS A 3 31.08 5.88 -0.18
N LYS A 4 31.33 6.66 0.89
CA LYS A 4 31.81 6.13 2.18
C LYS A 4 30.73 5.39 2.97
N GLN A 5 29.43 5.69 2.72
CA GLN A 5 28.29 5.01 3.34
C GLN A 5 27.93 3.69 2.64
N LEU A 6 28.40 3.50 1.40
CA LEU A 6 28.21 2.24 0.66
C LEU A 6 29.25 1.15 1.03
N GLU A 7 30.32 1.50 1.75
CA GLU A 7 31.31 0.55 2.33
C GLU A 7 30.85 0.18 3.75
N CYS A 8 29.59 -0.29 3.91
CA CYS A 8 29.07 -0.74 5.20
C CYS A 8 29.63 -2.13 5.50
N ASP A 9 30.21 -2.31 6.68
CA ASP A 9 30.57 -3.63 7.19
C ASP A 9 29.29 -4.36 7.57
N LEU A 10 28.92 -5.39 6.80
CA LEU A 10 27.70 -6.18 7.04
C LEU A 10 27.67 -6.84 8.42
N CYS A 11 28.83 -7.04 9.05
CA CYS A 11 28.91 -7.62 10.40
C CYS A 11 28.23 -6.75 11.48
N THR A 12 27.94 -5.49 11.19
CA THR A 12 27.26 -4.58 12.12
C THR A 12 25.77 -4.41 11.81
N VAL A 13 25.29 -4.97 10.69
CA VAL A 13 23.90 -4.78 10.21
C VAL A 13 22.99 -5.83 10.81
N ARG A 14 21.91 -5.39 11.41
CA ARG A 14 20.82 -6.24 11.93
C ARG A 14 19.62 -6.20 11.00
N ILE A 15 19.21 -7.36 10.52
CA ILE A 15 18.11 -7.53 9.55
C ILE A 15 16.97 -8.27 10.23
N GLY A 16 15.79 -7.65 10.29
CA GLY A 16 14.58 -8.25 10.81
C GLY A 16 13.70 -8.82 9.67
N ILE A 17 13.20 -10.04 9.86
CA ILE A 17 12.25 -10.69 8.95
C ILE A 17 10.89 -10.78 9.64
N PRO A 18 9.86 -10.03 9.19
CA PRO A 18 8.51 -10.12 9.77
C PRO A 18 7.88 -11.48 9.44
N LYS A 19 7.64 -12.33 10.43
CA LYS A 19 7.02 -13.67 10.24
C LYS A 19 5.64 -13.59 9.63
N ASP A 20 4.87 -12.57 10.02
CA ASP A 20 3.49 -12.33 9.56
C ASP A 20 3.40 -12.28 8.04
N TYR A 21 4.47 -11.85 7.36
CA TYR A 21 4.50 -11.72 5.91
C TYR A 21 4.73 -13.05 5.17
N PHE A 22 4.98 -14.13 5.92
CA PHE A 22 5.20 -15.48 5.38
C PHE A 22 4.13 -16.50 5.77
N THR A 23 3.06 -16.05 6.45
CA THR A 23 1.96 -16.91 6.93
C THR A 23 0.77 -17.00 5.97
N GLY A 24 0.67 -16.12 4.96
CA GLY A 24 -0.41 -16.08 3.98
C GLY A 24 -0.13 -16.86 2.70
N ASP A 25 -0.94 -16.58 1.66
CA ASP A 25 -0.84 -17.20 0.32
C ASP A 25 0.37 -16.68 -0.49
N VAL A 26 1.57 -16.80 0.09
CA VAL A 26 2.82 -16.51 -0.63
C VAL A 26 3.23 -17.71 -1.44
N GLN A 27 3.49 -17.51 -2.73
CA GLN A 27 4.04 -18.59 -3.57
C GLN A 27 5.36 -19.10 -2.98
N ALA A 28 5.53 -20.43 -2.99
CA ALA A 28 6.72 -21.07 -2.43
C ALA A 28 8.03 -20.55 -3.04
N GLU A 29 8.03 -20.27 -4.33
CA GLU A 29 9.16 -19.71 -5.06
C GLU A 29 9.57 -18.34 -4.55
N VAL A 30 8.60 -17.44 -4.29
CA VAL A 30 8.84 -16.11 -3.73
C VAL A 30 9.39 -16.21 -2.31
N LYS A 31 8.77 -17.05 -1.48
CA LYS A 31 9.21 -17.31 -0.11
C LYS A 31 10.66 -17.83 -0.08
N GLU A 32 10.95 -18.81 -0.92
CA GLU A 32 12.28 -19.42 -1.00
C GLU A 32 13.33 -18.41 -1.45
N ALA A 33 13.03 -17.59 -2.46
CA ALA A 33 13.95 -16.55 -2.95
C ALA A 33 14.32 -15.56 -1.87
N VAL A 34 13.35 -15.07 -1.06
CA VAL A 34 13.61 -14.14 0.03
C VAL A 34 14.43 -14.80 1.15
N LEU A 35 14.11 -16.04 1.52
CA LEU A 35 14.86 -16.78 2.54
C LEU A 35 16.30 -17.12 2.10
N GLN A 36 16.51 -17.38 0.80
CA GLN A 36 17.85 -17.55 0.24
C GLN A 36 18.64 -16.25 0.26
N ALA A 37 18.00 -15.11 -0.01
CA ALA A 37 18.63 -13.80 0.13
C ALA A 37 19.06 -13.55 1.58
N ALA A 38 18.17 -13.85 2.55
CA ALA A 38 18.47 -13.75 3.97
C ALA A 38 19.70 -14.58 4.37
N LYS A 39 19.77 -15.84 3.94
CA LYS A 39 20.92 -16.72 4.19
C LYS A 39 22.23 -16.17 3.59
N LYS A 40 22.19 -15.58 2.41
CA LYS A 40 23.36 -14.95 1.79
C LYS A 40 23.85 -13.76 2.58
N LEU A 41 22.94 -12.95 3.12
CA LEU A 41 23.28 -11.80 3.97
C LEU A 41 23.89 -12.26 5.31
N GLU A 42 23.36 -13.32 5.91
CA GLU A 42 23.90 -13.95 7.11
C GLU A 42 25.30 -14.52 6.87
N GLN A 43 25.53 -15.22 5.75
CA GLN A 43 26.86 -15.72 5.33
C GLN A 43 27.86 -14.58 5.09
N ALA A 44 27.39 -13.41 4.69
CA ALA A 44 28.19 -12.22 4.51
C ALA A 44 28.45 -11.46 5.82
N GLY A 45 27.93 -11.95 6.96
CA GLY A 45 28.21 -11.44 8.30
C GLY A 45 27.07 -10.66 8.96
N ALA A 46 25.94 -10.40 8.28
CA ALA A 46 24.80 -9.73 8.89
C ALA A 46 24.11 -10.61 9.94
N VAL A 47 23.53 -9.99 10.96
CA VAL A 47 22.67 -10.67 11.94
C VAL A 47 21.26 -10.68 11.41
N VAL A 48 20.72 -11.86 11.12
CA VAL A 48 19.34 -12.03 10.59
C VAL A 48 18.48 -12.67 11.66
N GLU A 49 17.37 -12.00 12.02
CA GLU A 49 16.44 -12.46 13.05
C GLU A 49 14.99 -12.37 12.56
N GLU A 50 14.18 -13.36 12.91
CA GLU A 50 12.75 -13.32 12.68
C GLU A 50 12.04 -12.65 13.86
N PHE A 51 11.00 -11.84 13.56
CA PHE A 51 10.18 -11.18 14.57
C PHE A 51 8.71 -11.11 14.13
N GLU A 52 7.82 -10.76 15.04
CA GLU A 52 6.41 -10.48 14.75
C GLU A 52 6.20 -8.97 14.66
N LEU A 53 5.78 -8.49 13.49
CA LEU A 53 5.42 -7.08 13.30
C LEU A 53 4.05 -6.81 13.94
N GLY A 54 3.11 -7.76 13.78
CA GLY A 54 1.71 -7.65 14.17
C GLY A 54 0.92 -6.69 13.27
N LEU A 55 -0.39 -6.83 13.26
CA LEU A 55 -1.31 -5.96 12.52
C LEU A 55 -1.20 -6.02 10.98
N ALA A 56 -0.40 -6.92 10.41
CA ALA A 56 -0.27 -7.06 8.95
C ALA A 56 -1.62 -7.29 8.27
N GLU A 57 -2.49 -8.08 8.88
CA GLU A 57 -3.87 -8.36 8.41
C GLU A 57 -4.76 -7.12 8.30
N TYR A 58 -4.52 -6.09 9.13
CA TYR A 58 -5.30 -4.85 9.12
C TYR A 58 -4.74 -3.78 8.17
N ALA A 59 -3.54 -3.98 7.64
CA ALA A 59 -2.89 -3.00 6.76
C ALA A 59 -3.68 -2.78 5.47
N LEU A 60 -4.09 -3.87 4.81
CA LEU A 60 -4.83 -3.83 3.54
C LEU A 60 -6.16 -3.07 3.65
N PRO A 61 -7.09 -3.44 4.56
CA PRO A 61 -8.36 -2.72 4.70
C PRO A 61 -8.18 -1.27 5.15
N ALA A 62 -7.22 -0.99 6.04
CA ALA A 62 -6.94 0.37 6.48
C ALA A 62 -6.40 1.25 5.34
N TYR A 63 -5.48 0.73 4.52
CA TYR A 63 -4.93 1.45 3.39
C TYR A 63 -6.02 1.82 2.38
N TYR A 64 -6.82 0.85 1.93
CA TYR A 64 -7.84 1.13 0.92
C TYR A 64 -8.93 2.06 1.44
N THR A 65 -9.28 1.97 2.72
CA THR A 65 -10.19 2.92 3.37
C THR A 65 -9.64 4.34 3.30
N LEU A 66 -8.39 4.56 3.68
CA LEU A 66 -7.75 5.88 3.67
C LEU A 66 -7.48 6.37 2.25
N ALA A 67 -6.95 5.52 1.38
CA ALA A 67 -6.63 5.88 0.00
C ALA A 67 -7.89 6.27 -0.81
N MET A 68 -9.00 5.56 -0.63
CA MET A 68 -10.27 5.89 -1.27
C MET A 68 -10.86 7.19 -0.72
N ALA A 69 -10.79 7.41 0.58
CA ALA A 69 -11.23 8.66 1.21
C ALA A 69 -10.44 9.87 0.67
N GLU A 70 -9.11 9.76 0.65
CA GLU A 70 -8.23 10.80 0.10
C GLU A 70 -8.43 10.99 -1.41
N ALA A 71 -8.57 9.92 -2.18
CA ALA A 71 -8.84 9.99 -3.61
C ALA A 71 -10.15 10.73 -3.89
N SER A 72 -11.23 10.41 -3.16
CA SER A 72 -12.52 11.09 -3.29
C SER A 72 -12.40 12.60 -3.06
N SER A 73 -11.73 13.00 -1.98
CA SER A 73 -11.53 14.40 -1.65
C SER A 73 -10.59 15.12 -2.63
N ASN A 74 -9.46 14.50 -2.97
CA ASN A 74 -8.47 15.12 -3.85
C ASN A 74 -8.94 15.25 -5.30
N LEU A 75 -9.73 14.29 -5.80
CA LEU A 75 -10.21 14.29 -7.18
C LEU A 75 -11.47 15.14 -7.39
N GLU A 76 -12.09 15.70 -6.35
CA GLU A 76 -13.23 16.61 -6.49
C GLU A 76 -12.86 17.86 -7.29
N ARG A 77 -11.59 18.30 -7.22
CA ARG A 77 -11.08 19.48 -7.93
C ARG A 77 -11.08 19.36 -9.46
N TYR A 78 -11.13 18.14 -9.99
CA TYR A 78 -11.19 17.88 -11.42
C TYR A 78 -12.64 17.97 -11.91
N ASP A 79 -13.12 19.19 -12.01
CA ASP A 79 -14.52 19.55 -12.32
C ASP A 79 -14.72 19.97 -13.80
N GLY A 80 -13.62 20.07 -14.56
CA GLY A 80 -13.63 20.55 -15.94
C GLY A 80 -13.75 22.07 -16.08
N VAL A 81 -13.72 22.82 -14.95
CA VAL A 81 -13.72 24.30 -14.98
C VAL A 81 -12.30 24.83 -14.83
N LYS A 82 -11.61 24.45 -13.74
CA LYS A 82 -10.23 24.86 -13.46
C LYS A 82 -9.21 23.83 -13.88
N TYR A 83 -9.54 22.54 -13.74
CA TYR A 83 -8.60 21.43 -13.95
C TYR A 83 -9.24 20.28 -14.70
N GLY A 84 -8.37 19.54 -15.41
CA GLY A 84 -8.69 18.28 -16.02
C GLY A 84 -9.50 18.36 -17.30
N TYR A 85 -10.00 17.21 -17.71
CA TYR A 85 -10.86 17.05 -18.88
C TYR A 85 -12.17 17.80 -18.69
N ARG A 86 -12.68 18.39 -19.79
CA ARG A 86 -14.01 19.01 -19.87
C ARG A 86 -14.78 18.41 -21.04
N THR A 87 -16.00 17.98 -20.81
CA THR A 87 -16.89 17.54 -21.90
C THR A 87 -17.19 18.70 -22.86
N GLU A 88 -17.26 18.39 -24.14
CA GLU A 88 -17.55 19.39 -25.18
C GLU A 88 -19.06 19.67 -25.36
N GLN A 89 -19.91 18.72 -24.99
CA GLN A 89 -21.35 18.75 -25.24
C GLN A 89 -22.16 18.68 -23.95
N TYR A 90 -22.77 19.79 -23.59
CA TYR A 90 -23.67 19.88 -22.42
C TYR A 90 -24.73 20.96 -22.61
N ALA A 91 -25.92 20.74 -22.08
CA ALA A 91 -27.02 21.70 -22.12
C ALA A 91 -27.01 22.70 -20.97
N ASN A 92 -26.44 22.32 -19.80
CA ASN A 92 -26.38 23.13 -18.59
C ASN A 92 -25.18 22.75 -17.72
N LEU A 93 -24.91 23.56 -16.70
CA LEU A 93 -23.75 23.38 -15.82
C LEU A 93 -23.76 22.02 -15.08
N GLN A 94 -24.92 21.57 -14.65
CA GLN A 94 -25.04 20.29 -13.94
C GLN A 94 -24.70 19.10 -14.87
N GLU A 95 -25.15 19.16 -16.11
CA GLU A 95 -24.82 18.16 -17.11
C GLU A 95 -23.34 18.19 -17.47
N MET A 96 -22.75 19.39 -17.58
CA MET A 96 -21.32 19.54 -17.81
C MET A 96 -20.52 18.82 -16.73
N TYR A 97 -20.79 19.04 -15.44
CA TYR A 97 -20.10 18.35 -14.36
C TYR A 97 -20.28 16.83 -14.42
N LYS A 98 -21.49 16.34 -14.63
CA LYS A 98 -21.77 14.91 -14.70
C LYS A 98 -21.01 14.24 -15.85
N LYS A 99 -21.10 14.79 -17.05
CA LYS A 99 -20.43 14.26 -18.25
C LYS A 99 -18.92 14.34 -18.12
N THR A 100 -18.38 15.49 -17.72
CA THR A 100 -16.94 15.68 -17.50
C THR A 100 -16.36 14.59 -16.60
N ARG A 101 -16.97 14.34 -15.46
CA ARG A 101 -16.48 13.34 -14.51
C ARG A 101 -16.74 11.91 -14.98
N SER A 102 -17.85 11.67 -15.68
CA SER A 102 -18.15 10.36 -16.24
C SER A 102 -17.22 9.95 -17.37
N GLU A 103 -16.86 10.88 -18.23
CA GLU A 103 -15.99 10.66 -19.39
C GLU A 103 -14.50 10.73 -19.01
N GLY A 104 -14.14 11.66 -18.11
CA GLY A 104 -12.75 11.94 -17.75
C GLY A 104 -12.13 10.95 -16.77
N PHE A 105 -12.93 10.21 -15.97
CA PHE A 105 -12.42 9.21 -15.04
C PHE A 105 -12.69 7.78 -15.54
N GLY A 106 -11.67 6.94 -15.48
CA GLY A 106 -11.79 5.51 -15.71
C GLY A 106 -12.61 4.81 -14.61
N GLU A 107 -13.04 3.57 -14.89
CA GLU A 107 -13.97 2.82 -14.02
C GLU A 107 -13.41 2.60 -12.59
N GLU A 108 -12.13 2.26 -12.46
CA GLU A 108 -11.51 2.06 -11.16
C GLU A 108 -11.46 3.37 -10.34
N VAL A 109 -11.15 4.48 -10.98
CA VAL A 109 -11.13 5.80 -10.31
C VAL A 109 -12.53 6.18 -9.83
N LYS A 110 -13.55 5.96 -10.67
CA LYS A 110 -14.96 6.20 -10.28
C LYS A 110 -15.35 5.33 -9.08
N ARG A 111 -14.97 4.06 -9.06
CA ARG A 111 -15.21 3.15 -7.94
C ARG A 111 -14.57 3.69 -6.65
N ARG A 112 -13.31 4.10 -6.71
CA ARG A 112 -12.59 4.67 -5.55
C ARG A 112 -13.23 5.97 -5.04
N ILE A 113 -13.66 6.84 -5.93
CA ILE A 113 -14.38 8.08 -5.56
C ILE A 113 -15.69 7.74 -4.85
N MET A 114 -16.48 6.81 -5.36
CA MET A 114 -17.76 6.42 -4.75
C MET A 114 -17.55 5.79 -3.37
N MET A 115 -16.62 4.87 -3.24
CA MET A 115 -16.29 4.24 -1.95
C MET A 115 -15.73 5.25 -0.95
N GLY A 116 -14.87 6.16 -1.40
CA GLY A 116 -14.33 7.22 -0.56
C GLY A 116 -15.41 8.19 -0.06
N SER A 117 -16.36 8.56 -0.92
CA SER A 117 -17.50 9.38 -0.53
C SER A 117 -18.36 8.68 0.51
N PHE A 118 -18.56 7.37 0.41
CA PHE A 118 -19.25 6.58 1.41
C PHE A 118 -18.51 6.58 2.74
N VAL A 119 -17.21 6.29 2.73
CA VAL A 119 -16.35 6.25 3.92
C VAL A 119 -16.33 7.60 4.67
N LEU A 120 -16.38 8.71 3.93
CA LEU A 120 -16.37 10.07 4.50
C LEU A 120 -17.76 10.58 4.89
N SER A 121 -18.83 9.87 4.53
CA SER A 121 -20.19 10.32 4.81
C SER A 121 -20.53 10.30 6.30
N SER A 122 -21.46 11.17 6.68
CA SER A 122 -21.99 11.26 8.05
C SER A 122 -22.55 9.91 8.51
N GLY A 123 -22.14 9.46 9.68
CA GLY A 123 -22.53 8.15 10.25
C GLY A 123 -21.58 7.01 9.94
N TYR A 124 -20.73 7.09 8.93
CA TYR A 124 -19.75 6.04 8.61
C TYR A 124 -18.28 6.45 8.85
N SER A 125 -17.98 7.74 8.88
CA SER A 125 -16.61 8.24 9.04
C SER A 125 -15.94 7.79 10.34
N GLU A 126 -16.68 7.70 11.45
CA GLU A 126 -16.15 7.19 12.72
C GLU A 126 -15.82 5.70 12.65
N ASP A 127 -16.68 4.92 11.99
CA ASP A 127 -16.55 3.47 11.91
C ASP A 127 -15.49 3.00 10.93
N TYR A 128 -15.24 3.75 9.87
CA TYR A 128 -14.28 3.38 8.83
C TYR A 128 -13.04 4.26 8.85
N TYR A 129 -13.18 5.56 8.57
CA TYR A 129 -12.03 6.44 8.38
C TYR A 129 -11.22 6.62 9.66
N LEU A 130 -11.87 6.94 10.78
CA LEU A 130 -11.15 7.12 12.05
C LEU A 130 -10.58 5.81 12.59
N LYS A 131 -11.24 4.67 12.36
CA LYS A 131 -10.66 3.36 12.70
C LYS A 131 -9.41 3.07 11.87
N ALA A 132 -9.45 3.34 10.56
CA ALA A 132 -8.29 3.16 9.68
C ALA A 132 -7.11 4.05 10.10
N LEU A 133 -7.35 5.30 10.52
CA LEU A 133 -6.31 6.17 11.09
C LEU A 133 -5.70 5.60 12.39
N LYS A 134 -6.52 4.99 13.25
CA LYS A 134 -6.02 4.33 14.47
C LYS A 134 -5.15 3.11 14.12
N VAL A 135 -5.54 2.32 13.12
CA VAL A 135 -4.72 1.19 12.63
C VAL A 135 -3.41 1.71 12.06
N ARG A 136 -3.45 2.75 11.20
CA ARG A 136 -2.24 3.39 10.67
C ARG A 136 -1.29 3.82 11.79
N LYS A 137 -1.79 4.47 12.83
CA LYS A 137 -0.96 4.89 13.96
C LYS A 137 -0.27 3.70 14.62
N LYS A 138 -1.00 2.62 14.87
CA LYS A 138 -0.43 1.40 15.47
C LYS A 138 0.60 0.74 14.58
N LEU A 139 0.42 0.74 13.25
CA LEU A 139 1.43 0.26 12.30
C LEU A 139 2.70 1.12 12.36
N CYS A 140 2.57 2.44 12.37
CA CYS A 140 3.72 3.34 12.55
C CYS A 140 4.49 3.04 13.84
N GLU A 141 3.78 2.81 14.94
CA GLU A 141 4.39 2.45 16.24
C GLU A 141 5.10 1.08 16.18
N ALA A 142 4.51 0.09 15.49
CA ALA A 142 5.11 -1.23 15.31
C ALA A 142 6.41 -1.15 14.50
N PHE A 143 6.42 -0.46 13.37
CA PHE A 143 7.64 -0.24 12.58
C PHE A 143 8.70 0.55 13.35
N SER A 144 8.30 1.60 14.08
CA SER A 144 9.24 2.37 14.91
C SER A 144 9.90 1.50 15.97
N LYS A 145 9.16 0.58 16.58
CA LYS A 145 9.74 -0.39 17.53
C LYS A 145 10.68 -1.37 16.83
N ALA A 146 10.30 -1.88 15.67
CA ALA A 146 11.17 -2.78 14.91
C ALA A 146 12.50 -2.11 14.55
N PHE A 147 12.47 -0.86 14.09
CA PHE A 147 13.68 -0.08 13.77
C PHE A 147 14.51 0.39 14.98
N CYS A 148 14.02 0.18 16.22
CA CYS A 148 14.89 0.28 17.40
C CYS A 148 15.82 -0.93 17.54
N HIS A 149 15.53 -2.05 16.89
CA HIS A 149 16.27 -3.30 17.00
C HIS A 149 16.96 -3.72 15.70
N TYR A 150 16.41 -3.33 14.55
CA TYR A 150 16.86 -3.70 13.22
C TYR A 150 17.20 -2.46 12.41
N ASP A 151 18.25 -2.55 11.60
CA ASP A 151 18.66 -1.50 10.67
C ASP A 151 17.88 -1.61 9.36
N ILE A 152 17.52 -2.86 8.98
CA ILE A 152 16.81 -3.20 7.74
C ILE A 152 15.71 -4.21 8.06
N LEU A 153 14.58 -4.08 7.39
CA LEU A 153 13.53 -5.10 7.36
C LEU A 153 13.49 -5.76 5.98
N LEU A 154 13.52 -7.09 5.96
CA LEU A 154 13.49 -7.89 4.73
C LEU A 154 12.15 -8.62 4.62
N SER A 155 11.42 -8.38 3.52
CA SER A 155 10.14 -9.01 3.24
C SER A 155 9.93 -9.27 1.75
N PRO A 156 8.98 -10.13 1.35
CA PRO A 156 8.53 -10.19 -0.03
C PRO A 156 7.98 -8.83 -0.48
N THR A 157 8.10 -8.51 -1.76
CA THR A 157 7.48 -7.32 -2.36
C THR A 157 6.08 -7.63 -2.87
N ALA A 158 5.87 -8.83 -3.40
CA ALA A 158 4.58 -9.32 -3.89
C ALA A 158 4.38 -10.78 -3.47
N PRO A 159 3.14 -11.26 -3.32
CA PRO A 159 2.87 -12.65 -2.93
C PRO A 159 3.16 -13.66 -4.05
N THR A 160 3.21 -13.21 -5.30
CA THR A 160 3.37 -14.04 -6.49
C THR A 160 4.47 -13.49 -7.40
N THR A 161 4.92 -14.33 -8.33
CA THR A 161 5.70 -13.86 -9.47
C THR A 161 4.84 -12.99 -10.40
N ALA A 162 5.46 -12.38 -11.42
CA ALA A 162 4.75 -11.56 -12.40
C ALA A 162 3.61 -12.34 -13.06
N THR A 163 2.44 -11.71 -13.15
CA THR A 163 1.26 -12.28 -13.80
C THR A 163 1.30 -12.10 -15.31
N LEU A 164 0.57 -12.92 -16.03
CA LEU A 164 0.42 -12.76 -17.47
C LEU A 164 -0.39 -11.50 -17.82
N LEU A 165 -0.14 -10.93 -18.99
CA LEU A 165 -0.90 -9.77 -19.46
C LEU A 165 -2.38 -10.13 -19.58
N GLY A 166 -3.23 -9.33 -18.91
CA GLY A 166 -4.68 -9.52 -18.89
C GLY A 166 -5.21 -10.48 -17.81
N GLU A 167 -4.36 -11.19 -17.09
CA GLU A 167 -4.78 -12.21 -16.11
C GLU A 167 -5.50 -11.62 -14.87
N ASN A 168 -5.18 -10.40 -14.46
CA ASN A 168 -5.70 -9.77 -13.23
C ASN A 168 -6.87 -8.82 -13.43
N THR A 169 -7.47 -8.76 -14.62
CA THR A 169 -8.52 -7.79 -14.94
C THR A 169 -9.89 -8.15 -14.37
N ASP A 170 -10.12 -9.41 -14.02
CA ASP A 170 -11.47 -9.92 -13.74
C ASP A 170 -11.91 -9.80 -12.26
N THR A 171 -10.97 -9.58 -11.34
CA THR A 171 -11.30 -9.55 -9.90
C THR A 171 -10.52 -8.46 -9.16
N PRO A 172 -11.14 -7.30 -8.86
CA PRO A 172 -10.48 -6.21 -8.12
C PRO A 172 -9.84 -6.64 -6.80
N ILE A 173 -10.43 -7.61 -6.11
CA ILE A 173 -9.91 -8.12 -4.83
C ILE A 173 -8.54 -8.78 -5.00
N LYS A 174 -8.32 -9.58 -6.05
CA LYS A 174 -7.01 -10.19 -6.33
C LYS A 174 -5.94 -9.14 -6.62
N MET A 175 -6.30 -8.09 -7.36
CA MET A 175 -5.41 -6.97 -7.64
C MET A 175 -5.01 -6.26 -6.34
N TYR A 176 -5.96 -6.04 -5.43
CA TYR A 176 -5.66 -5.41 -4.13
C TYR A 176 -4.80 -6.30 -3.23
N GLN A 177 -4.96 -7.61 -3.28
CA GLN A 177 -4.15 -8.55 -2.51
C GLN A 177 -2.67 -8.58 -2.96
N SER A 178 -2.38 -8.21 -4.21
CA SER A 178 -0.99 -8.13 -4.70
C SER A 178 -0.14 -7.10 -3.97
N ASP A 179 -0.77 -6.09 -3.37
CA ASP A 179 -0.09 -4.98 -2.70
C ASP A 179 0.16 -5.22 -1.19
N ILE A 180 -0.22 -6.39 -0.66
CA ILE A 180 -0.30 -6.66 0.79
C ILE A 180 1.01 -6.36 1.54
N TYR A 181 2.17 -6.57 0.92
CA TYR A 181 3.48 -6.38 1.56
C TYR A 181 4.00 -4.95 1.49
N THR A 182 3.61 -4.17 0.47
CA THR A 182 4.06 -2.79 0.27
C THR A 182 3.18 -1.77 0.99
N ILE A 183 1.91 -2.11 1.20
CA ILE A 183 0.91 -1.24 1.82
C ILE A 183 1.29 -0.80 3.23
N ALA A 184 1.80 -1.70 4.05
CA ALA A 184 2.15 -1.39 5.43
C ALA A 184 3.28 -0.36 5.51
N ALA A 185 4.29 -0.46 4.63
CA ALA A 185 5.37 0.53 4.50
C ALA A 185 4.82 1.89 4.07
N ASN A 186 3.92 1.91 3.07
CA ASN A 186 3.25 3.15 2.64
C ASN A 186 2.44 3.81 3.75
N LEU A 187 1.68 3.04 4.54
CA LEU A 187 0.93 3.56 5.68
C LEU A 187 1.85 4.13 6.77
N ALA A 188 2.96 3.47 7.02
CA ALA A 188 3.94 3.88 8.01
C ALA A 188 4.79 5.08 7.56
N GLY A 189 4.88 5.33 6.25
CA GLY A 189 5.71 6.40 5.67
C GLY A 189 7.20 6.10 5.75
N ILE A 190 7.58 4.83 5.63
CA ILE A 190 8.95 4.35 5.57
C ILE A 190 9.33 3.99 4.13
N PRO A 191 10.64 3.98 3.77
CA PRO A 191 11.12 3.59 2.44
C PRO A 191 10.88 2.11 2.15
#